data_1f8c09b5ae2c160efae78da747c1840d
#
_entry.id   1f8c09b5ae2c160efae78da747c1840d
#
_cell.length_a   1.000
_cell.length_b   1.000
_cell.length_c   1.000
_cell.angle_alpha   90.00
_cell.angle_beta   90.00
_cell.angle_gamma   90.00
#
_symmetry.space_group_name_H-M   'P 1'
#
loop_
_entity.id
_entity.type
_entity.pdbx_description
1 polymer ?
#
loop_
_entity_poly.entity_id
_entity_poly.type
_entity_poly.pdbx_seq_one_letter_code
_entity_poly.pdbx_strand_id
1 'polypeptide(L)'
;MKRAALMTVLALLCGLVLGSMVGLSLSSSNNSAAVSSSIPTVAYNQHTYASAVPTEPPLAVNDNTLLLERASQVLEALKQEDYSALSQLVHPRRGVTLTPYSTVDHSCDNVLSQDQVAGLAEDKQLYTWGLAVGSGSPIRCTSKDYFARYVFNTDYTEAPQVGIDTVLISGNALENVADAYPNGRFVEYHFPGIDPTLEGFDWCSLKLVFEIWNNDWYLVGIIHGEWTS
;
A
#
# COMPACT_ATOMS: atom_id res chain seq x y z
N MET A 1 -51.33 30.15 -1.07
CA MET A 1 -51.88 29.06 -1.94
C MET A 1 -50.96 27.85 -1.75
N LYS A 2 -51.55 26.78 -1.25
CA LYS A 2 -50.90 25.49 -0.88
C LYS A 2 -50.68 24.67 -2.14
N ARG A 3 -49.48 24.03 -2.29
CA ARG A 3 -49.36 22.83 -3.13
C ARG A 3 -48.49 21.82 -2.40
N ALA A 4 -49.14 20.68 -2.08
CA ALA A 4 -48.58 19.51 -1.47
C ALA A 4 -47.75 18.72 -2.49
N ALA A 5 -46.59 18.21 -2.07
CA ALA A 5 -45.81 17.26 -2.85
C ALA A 5 -46.08 15.83 -2.38
N LEU A 6 -46.32 14.98 -3.35
CA LEU A 6 -46.71 13.59 -3.27
C LEU A 6 -45.50 12.70 -2.94
N MET A 7 -45.59 11.92 -1.86
CA MET A 7 -44.62 10.83 -1.55
C MET A 7 -45.01 9.59 -2.34
N THR A 8 -44.05 9.05 -3.09
CA THR A 8 -44.18 7.73 -3.71
C THR A 8 -43.29 6.74 -2.96
N VAL A 9 -43.94 5.82 -2.22
CA VAL A 9 -43.30 4.68 -1.57
C VAL A 9 -43.24 3.54 -2.60
N LEU A 10 -42.02 3.06 -2.89
CA LEU A 10 -41.82 1.84 -3.69
C LEU A 10 -41.32 0.72 -2.77
N ALA A 11 -42.21 -0.26 -2.54
CA ALA A 11 -41.92 -1.48 -1.82
C ALA A 11 -41.21 -2.49 -2.73
N LEU A 12 -40.07 -3.02 -2.29
CA LEU A 12 -39.30 -4.06 -2.98
C LEU A 12 -39.58 -5.41 -2.32
N LEU A 13 -40.10 -6.35 -3.13
CA LEU A 13 -40.40 -7.73 -2.76
C LEU A 13 -39.11 -8.54 -2.50
N CYS A 14 -39.08 -9.25 -1.36
CA CYS A 14 -38.12 -10.33 -1.07
C CYS A 14 -38.47 -11.58 -1.89
N GLY A 15 -37.52 -12.05 -2.68
CA GLY A 15 -37.54 -13.38 -3.32
C GLY A 15 -36.66 -14.36 -2.55
N LEU A 16 -37.31 -15.30 -1.84
CA LEU A 16 -36.68 -16.47 -1.22
C LEU A 16 -36.50 -17.56 -2.29
N VAL A 17 -35.29 -18.01 -2.52
CA VAL A 17 -34.98 -19.22 -3.29
C VAL A 17 -34.39 -20.26 -2.36
N LEU A 18 -35.16 -21.29 -2.06
CA LEU A 18 -34.75 -22.54 -1.41
C LEU A 18 -34.14 -23.47 -2.47
N GLY A 19 -32.86 -23.76 -2.33
CA GLY A 19 -32.15 -24.74 -3.16
C GLY A 19 -31.81 -26.00 -2.37
N SER A 20 -32.34 -27.13 -2.81
CA SER A 20 -32.29 -28.45 -2.20
C SER A 20 -30.88 -29.07 -2.22
N MET A 21 -30.49 -29.68 -1.11
CA MET A 21 -29.36 -30.63 -1.01
C MET A 21 -29.74 -31.97 -1.67
N VAL A 22 -28.85 -32.45 -2.55
CA VAL A 22 -28.82 -33.86 -2.96
C VAL A 22 -27.48 -34.43 -2.53
N GLY A 23 -27.53 -35.31 -1.54
CA GLY A 23 -26.39 -36.10 -1.10
C GLY A 23 -26.19 -37.32 -2.00
N LEU A 24 -24.98 -37.56 -2.42
CA LEU A 24 -24.57 -38.82 -3.07
C LEU A 24 -23.45 -39.47 -2.23
N SER A 25 -23.85 -40.57 -1.58
CA SER A 25 -22.96 -41.49 -0.91
C SER A 25 -22.34 -42.43 -1.91
N LEU A 26 -21.03 -42.57 -1.96
CA LEU A 26 -20.34 -43.62 -2.70
C LEU A 26 -19.59 -44.52 -1.71
N SER A 27 -19.97 -45.80 -1.77
CA SER A 27 -19.44 -46.90 -0.97
C SER A 27 -18.02 -47.23 -1.37
N SER A 28 -17.19 -47.48 -0.35
CA SER A 28 -15.86 -48.07 -0.46
C SER A 28 -15.99 -49.60 -0.54
N SER A 29 -15.45 -50.23 -1.56
CA SER A 29 -15.22 -51.67 -1.61
C SER A 29 -13.73 -51.97 -1.46
N ASN A 30 -13.37 -52.62 -0.36
CA ASN A 30 -12.07 -53.22 -0.11
C ASN A 30 -11.91 -54.47 -0.96
N ASN A 31 -10.82 -54.56 -1.70
CA ASN A 31 -10.31 -55.84 -2.23
C ASN A 31 -8.83 -56.00 -1.82
N SER A 32 -8.62 -56.91 -0.88
CA SER A 32 -7.31 -57.39 -0.48
C SER A 32 -6.90 -58.52 -1.44
N ALA A 33 -5.83 -58.35 -2.18
CA ALA A 33 -5.14 -59.41 -2.85
C ALA A 33 -3.68 -59.48 -2.35
N ALA A 34 -3.36 -60.53 -1.64
CA ALA A 34 -2.00 -60.84 -1.21
C ALA A 34 -1.21 -61.40 -2.41
N VAL A 35 -0.12 -60.76 -2.78
CA VAL A 35 0.86 -61.30 -3.71
C VAL A 35 2.20 -61.45 -2.99
N SER A 36 2.58 -62.73 -2.83
CA SER A 36 3.90 -63.15 -2.38
C SER A 36 4.89 -62.97 -3.54
N SER A 37 5.95 -62.21 -3.37
CA SER A 37 7.07 -62.20 -4.30
C SER A 37 8.40 -62.15 -3.55
N SER A 38 9.25 -63.09 -3.92
CA SER A 38 10.62 -63.36 -3.54
C SER A 38 11.54 -62.12 -3.73
N ILE A 39 12.37 -61.88 -2.72
CA ILE A 39 13.39 -60.83 -2.70
C ILE A 39 14.62 -61.29 -3.45
N PRO A 40 15.10 -60.60 -4.50
CA PRO A 40 16.46 -60.81 -5.01
C PRO A 40 17.45 -60.00 -4.16
N THR A 41 18.47 -60.67 -3.67
CA THR A 41 19.65 -60.08 -3.01
C THR A 41 20.44 -59.27 -4.03
N VAL A 42 20.41 -57.94 -3.92
CA VAL A 42 21.25 -57.03 -4.72
C VAL A 42 22.47 -56.64 -3.88
N ALA A 43 23.66 -56.87 -4.46
CA ALA A 43 24.92 -56.47 -3.86
C ALA A 43 25.00 -54.97 -3.64
N TYR A 44 25.27 -54.55 -2.41
CA TYR A 44 25.40 -53.19 -1.99
C TYR A 44 26.77 -52.60 -2.40
N ASN A 45 26.80 -51.79 -3.45
CA ASN A 45 27.96 -50.96 -3.76
C ASN A 45 27.99 -49.76 -2.80
N GLN A 46 28.98 -49.73 -1.92
CA GLN A 46 29.25 -48.57 -1.07
C GLN A 46 29.79 -47.43 -1.94
N HIS A 47 28.87 -46.54 -2.40
CA HIS A 47 29.29 -45.21 -2.82
C HIS A 47 29.34 -44.33 -1.59
N THR A 48 30.57 -43.92 -1.24
CA THR A 48 30.84 -42.87 -0.27
C THR A 48 30.24 -41.57 -0.82
N TYR A 49 29.03 -41.23 -0.33
CA TYR A 49 28.48 -39.89 -0.52
C TYR A 49 29.29 -38.94 0.39
N ALA A 50 30.02 -38.03 -0.24
CA ALA A 50 30.53 -36.89 0.47
C ALA A 50 29.35 -36.16 1.13
N SER A 51 29.40 -36.08 2.44
CA SER A 51 28.37 -35.36 3.23
C SER A 51 28.44 -33.88 2.80
N ALA A 52 27.51 -33.46 1.96
CA ALA A 52 27.31 -32.03 1.72
C ALA A 52 26.92 -31.42 3.06
N VAL A 53 27.79 -30.55 3.58
CA VAL A 53 27.45 -29.67 4.70
C VAL A 53 26.16 -28.94 4.31
N PRO A 54 25.09 -29.00 5.10
CA PRO A 54 23.91 -28.22 4.83
C PRO A 54 24.34 -26.75 4.84
N THR A 55 24.35 -26.10 3.69
CA THR A 55 24.45 -24.65 3.63
C THR A 55 23.16 -24.14 4.23
N GLU A 56 23.24 -23.61 5.43
CA GLU A 56 22.11 -22.93 6.07
C GLU A 56 21.56 -21.90 5.07
N PRO A 57 20.26 -21.91 4.77
CA PRO A 57 19.71 -20.92 3.85
C PRO A 57 20.05 -19.54 4.41
N PRO A 58 20.43 -18.55 3.58
CA PRO A 58 20.72 -17.22 4.05
C PRO A 58 19.53 -16.76 4.91
N LEU A 59 19.80 -16.24 6.11
CA LEU A 59 18.79 -15.68 7.00
C LEU A 59 17.91 -14.80 6.14
N ALA A 60 16.64 -15.15 6.03
CA ALA A 60 15.67 -14.32 5.34
C ALA A 60 15.65 -12.99 6.08
N VAL A 61 16.28 -11.97 5.51
CA VAL A 61 16.19 -10.61 6.04
C VAL A 61 14.71 -10.32 6.17
N ASN A 62 14.26 -9.96 7.38
CA ASN A 62 12.87 -9.68 7.61
C ASN A 62 12.44 -8.59 6.62
N ASP A 63 11.52 -8.92 5.73
CA ASP A 63 11.02 -8.05 4.67
C ASP A 63 10.54 -6.69 5.21
N ASN A 64 10.02 -6.66 6.45
CA ASN A 64 9.67 -5.43 7.16
C ASN A 64 10.91 -4.55 7.47
N THR A 65 12.07 -5.14 7.75
CA THR A 65 13.29 -4.36 8.01
C THR A 65 13.74 -3.63 6.76
N LEU A 66 13.79 -4.31 5.62
CA LEU A 66 14.14 -3.69 4.34
C LEU A 66 13.14 -2.62 3.92
N LEU A 67 11.85 -2.87 4.14
CA LEU A 67 10.80 -1.90 3.84
C LEU A 67 10.96 -0.63 4.69
N LEU A 68 11.19 -0.77 6.00
CA LEU A 68 11.40 0.36 6.91
C LEU A 68 12.69 1.12 6.58
N GLU A 69 13.77 0.42 6.24
CA GLU A 69 15.02 1.06 5.80
C GLU A 69 14.78 1.90 4.55
N ARG A 70 14.02 1.38 3.58
CA ARG A 70 13.67 2.12 2.36
C ARG A 70 12.78 3.33 2.68
N ALA A 71 11.79 3.17 3.55
CA ALA A 71 10.92 4.26 3.98
C ALA A 71 11.72 5.35 4.71
N SER A 72 12.67 4.98 5.57
CA SER A 72 13.58 5.94 6.25
C SER A 72 14.43 6.71 5.25
N GLN A 73 14.96 6.05 4.20
CA GLN A 73 15.72 6.73 3.15
C GLN A 73 14.86 7.76 2.40
N VAL A 74 13.59 7.44 2.14
CA VAL A 74 12.65 8.39 1.52
C VAL A 74 12.42 9.60 2.43
N LEU A 75 12.15 9.38 3.73
CA LEU A 75 11.92 10.48 4.67
C LEU A 75 13.16 11.37 4.82
N GLU A 76 14.35 10.77 4.88
CA GLU A 76 15.60 11.54 4.97
C GLU A 76 15.84 12.39 3.73
N ALA A 77 15.59 11.84 2.53
CA ALA A 77 15.70 12.59 1.28
C ALA A 77 14.67 13.74 1.23
N LEU A 78 13.45 13.53 1.71
CA LEU A 78 12.42 14.57 1.80
C LEU A 78 12.81 15.66 2.81
N LYS A 79 13.30 15.29 3.98
CA LYS A 79 13.74 16.20 5.04
C LYS A 79 14.88 17.13 4.59
N GLN A 80 15.79 16.58 3.78
CA GLN A 80 16.94 17.32 3.24
C GLN A 80 16.64 18.05 1.92
N GLU A 81 15.42 17.93 1.37
CA GLU A 81 15.06 18.36 0.02
C GLU A 81 16.03 17.80 -1.05
N ASP A 82 16.64 16.63 -0.79
CA ASP A 82 17.51 15.94 -1.75
C ASP A 82 16.69 15.16 -2.77
N TYR A 83 16.15 15.88 -3.74
CA TYR A 83 15.32 15.30 -4.80
C TYR A 83 16.13 14.39 -5.74
N SER A 84 17.46 14.54 -5.79
CA SER A 84 18.33 13.62 -6.52
C SER A 84 18.35 12.25 -5.85
N ALA A 85 18.57 12.20 -4.54
CA ALA A 85 18.49 10.96 -3.75
C ALA A 85 17.08 10.37 -3.79
N LEU A 86 16.04 11.20 -3.59
CA LEU A 86 14.64 10.76 -3.66
C LEU A 86 14.33 10.09 -5.00
N SER A 87 14.79 10.66 -6.12
CA SER A 87 14.53 10.11 -7.46
C SER A 87 15.02 8.68 -7.64
N GLN A 88 16.16 8.31 -7.00
CA GLN A 88 16.71 6.96 -7.07
C GLN A 88 15.85 5.94 -6.31
N LEU A 89 15.02 6.39 -5.38
CA LEU A 89 14.11 5.55 -4.60
C LEU A 89 12.76 5.37 -5.30
N VAL A 90 12.43 6.21 -6.28
CA VAL A 90 11.19 6.14 -7.07
C VAL A 90 11.24 4.97 -8.05
N HIS A 91 10.10 4.32 -8.28
CA HIS A 91 10.01 3.19 -9.19
C HIS A 91 10.34 3.59 -10.65
N PRO A 92 11.33 2.95 -11.32
CA PRO A 92 11.89 3.44 -12.58
C PRO A 92 10.93 3.39 -13.77
N ARG A 93 9.87 2.57 -13.70
CA ARG A 93 8.87 2.45 -14.78
C ARG A 93 7.53 3.05 -14.43
N ARG A 94 7.12 2.98 -13.16
CA ARG A 94 5.81 3.48 -12.71
C ARG A 94 5.85 4.93 -12.28
N GLY A 95 7.03 5.42 -11.85
CA GLY A 95 7.12 6.69 -11.15
C GLY A 95 6.51 6.60 -9.75
N VAL A 96 6.19 7.74 -9.17
CA VAL A 96 5.51 7.90 -7.88
C VAL A 96 4.22 8.69 -8.06
N THR A 97 3.11 8.13 -7.59
CA THR A 97 1.81 8.80 -7.55
C THR A 97 1.74 9.69 -6.32
N LEU A 98 1.28 10.92 -6.48
CA LEU A 98 1.14 11.91 -5.41
C LEU A 98 -0.34 12.18 -5.17
N THR A 99 -0.81 11.81 -3.98
CA THR A 99 -2.23 11.87 -3.58
C THR A 99 -2.40 12.82 -2.40
N PRO A 100 -3.14 13.95 -2.56
CA PRO A 100 -3.24 14.98 -1.53
C PRO A 100 -4.11 14.62 -0.32
N TYR A 101 -4.87 13.54 -0.39
CA TYR A 101 -5.74 13.02 0.68
C TYR A 101 -5.74 11.49 0.65
N SER A 102 -6.43 10.83 1.61
CA SER A 102 -6.39 9.36 1.75
C SER A 102 -6.94 8.58 0.54
N THR A 103 -7.80 9.19 -0.29
CA THR A 103 -8.38 8.52 -1.46
C THR A 103 -7.46 8.61 -2.66
N VAL A 104 -6.88 7.50 -3.06
CA VAL A 104 -6.07 7.39 -4.28
C VAL A 104 -6.98 7.25 -5.49
N ASP A 105 -6.76 8.08 -6.51
CA ASP A 105 -7.41 7.98 -7.82
C ASP A 105 -6.38 8.07 -8.94
N HIS A 106 -5.94 6.93 -9.42
CA HIS A 106 -4.94 6.83 -10.51
C HIS A 106 -5.37 7.50 -11.82
N SER A 107 -6.64 7.88 -11.98
CA SER A 107 -7.12 8.63 -13.15
C SER A 107 -6.93 10.14 -13.02
N CYS A 108 -6.76 10.64 -11.79
CA CYS A 108 -6.68 12.08 -11.48
C CYS A 108 -5.37 12.48 -10.81
N ASP A 109 -4.78 11.58 -9.99
CA ASP A 109 -3.56 11.86 -9.24
C ASP A 109 -2.34 12.00 -10.17
N ASN A 110 -1.47 12.94 -9.84
CA ASN A 110 -0.26 13.13 -10.64
C ASN A 110 0.77 12.04 -10.36
N VAL A 111 1.40 11.57 -11.44
CA VAL A 111 2.51 10.63 -11.38
C VAL A 111 3.78 11.34 -11.86
N LEU A 112 4.82 11.33 -11.03
CA LEU A 112 6.13 11.86 -11.38
C LEU A 112 7.12 10.73 -11.68
N SER A 113 7.83 10.84 -12.81
CA SER A 113 8.95 9.97 -13.13
C SER A 113 10.17 10.28 -12.26
N GLN A 114 11.18 9.40 -12.27
CA GLN A 114 12.46 9.66 -11.61
C GLN A 114 13.08 10.99 -12.05
N ASP A 115 13.10 11.28 -13.36
CA ASP A 115 13.66 12.51 -13.89
C ASP A 115 12.89 13.75 -13.43
N GLN A 116 11.54 13.66 -13.36
CA GLN A 116 10.73 14.75 -12.84
C GLN A 116 10.98 14.98 -11.35
N VAL A 117 11.11 13.92 -10.56
CA VAL A 117 11.47 14.04 -9.14
C VAL A 117 12.86 14.64 -8.97
N ALA A 118 13.86 14.22 -9.74
CA ALA A 118 15.20 14.79 -9.69
C ALA A 118 15.23 16.29 -10.02
N GLY A 119 14.30 16.75 -10.88
CA GLY A 119 14.20 18.16 -11.30
C GLY A 119 13.32 19.05 -10.41
N LEU A 120 12.73 18.53 -9.34
CA LEU A 120 11.72 19.26 -8.53
C LEU A 120 12.22 20.60 -7.97
N ALA A 121 13.49 20.70 -7.59
CA ALA A 121 14.03 21.95 -7.04
C ALA A 121 13.95 23.14 -8.01
N GLU A 122 14.09 22.87 -9.32
CA GLU A 122 14.12 23.88 -10.38
C GLU A 122 12.78 24.02 -11.09
N ASP A 123 11.81 23.12 -10.82
CA ASP A 123 10.52 23.10 -11.47
C ASP A 123 9.61 24.21 -10.94
N LYS A 124 9.29 25.18 -11.82
CA LYS A 124 8.40 26.31 -11.53
C LYS A 124 7.03 26.17 -12.22
N GLN A 125 6.77 25.03 -12.84
CA GLN A 125 5.49 24.79 -13.50
C GLN A 125 4.37 24.66 -12.47
N LEU A 126 3.19 25.19 -12.82
CA LEU A 126 1.97 25.00 -12.01
C LEU A 126 1.24 23.75 -12.49
N TYR A 127 1.04 22.83 -11.57
CA TYR A 127 0.25 21.62 -11.76
C TYR A 127 -1.09 21.71 -11.05
N THR A 128 -2.07 20.95 -11.50
CA THR A 128 -3.28 20.66 -10.73
C THR A 128 -3.10 19.29 -10.05
N TRP A 129 -3.07 19.27 -8.72
CA TRP A 129 -2.74 18.09 -7.91
C TRP A 129 -3.96 17.32 -7.41
N GLY A 130 -5.15 17.77 -7.75
CA GLY A 130 -6.42 17.22 -7.31
C GLY A 130 -7.39 18.34 -6.94
N LEU A 131 -8.41 17.99 -6.16
CA LEU A 131 -9.43 18.93 -5.69
C LEU A 131 -9.36 19.04 -4.16
N ALA A 132 -9.45 20.27 -3.66
CA ALA A 132 -9.51 20.52 -2.23
C ALA A 132 -10.83 19.97 -1.65
N VAL A 133 -10.74 19.17 -0.58
CA VAL A 133 -11.89 18.62 0.13
C VAL A 133 -12.76 19.79 0.65
N GLY A 134 -14.06 19.61 0.67
CA GLY A 134 -15.04 20.60 1.11
C GLY A 134 -15.38 21.63 0.02
N SER A 135 -14.40 22.32 -0.58
CA SER A 135 -14.66 23.34 -1.59
C SER A 135 -14.74 22.81 -3.03
N GLY A 136 -14.13 21.67 -3.32
CA GLY A 136 -13.97 21.15 -4.69
C GLY A 136 -13.10 22.02 -5.59
N SER A 137 -12.37 23.00 -5.03
CA SER A 137 -11.49 23.88 -5.81
C SER A 137 -10.23 23.13 -6.24
N PRO A 138 -9.69 23.37 -7.47
CA PRO A 138 -8.44 22.76 -7.89
C PRO A 138 -7.28 23.16 -6.97
N ILE A 139 -6.51 22.16 -6.51
CA ILE A 139 -5.23 22.36 -5.83
C ILE A 139 -4.21 22.69 -6.90
N ARG A 140 -3.91 23.96 -7.10
CA ARG A 140 -3.02 24.41 -8.17
C ARG A 140 -1.82 25.16 -7.60
N CYS A 141 -0.66 24.50 -7.64
CA CYS A 141 0.59 25.05 -7.13
C CYS A 141 1.80 24.43 -7.84
N THR A 142 2.99 24.94 -7.53
CA THR A 142 4.25 24.33 -7.97
C THR A 142 4.50 23.01 -7.25
N SER A 143 5.39 22.17 -7.78
CA SER A 143 5.82 20.96 -7.11
C SER A 143 6.39 21.25 -5.72
N LYS A 144 7.21 22.30 -5.59
CA LYS A 144 7.78 22.72 -4.31
C LYS A 144 6.70 23.04 -3.27
N ASP A 145 5.69 23.83 -3.64
CA ASP A 145 4.59 24.20 -2.73
C ASP A 145 3.74 22.97 -2.37
N TYR A 146 3.51 22.06 -3.32
CA TYR A 146 2.81 20.81 -3.08
C TYR A 146 3.56 19.94 -2.07
N PHE A 147 4.88 19.76 -2.28
CA PHE A 147 5.70 18.96 -1.36
C PHE A 147 5.71 19.55 0.05
N ALA A 148 5.84 20.86 0.18
CA ALA A 148 5.81 21.54 1.48
C ALA A 148 4.44 21.41 2.18
N ARG A 149 3.33 21.31 1.43
CA ARG A 149 1.99 21.28 2.01
C ARG A 149 1.44 19.86 2.21
N TYR A 150 1.72 18.93 1.28
CA TYR A 150 1.07 17.62 1.24
C TYR A 150 2.05 16.44 1.33
N VAL A 151 3.36 16.66 1.24
CA VAL A 151 4.33 15.56 1.32
C VAL A 151 5.15 15.64 2.60
N PHE A 152 5.76 16.79 2.89
CA PHE A 152 6.59 16.96 4.08
C PHE A 152 6.21 18.23 4.83
N ASN A 153 4.93 18.31 5.24
CA ASN A 153 4.35 19.43 5.99
C ASN A 153 4.74 19.42 7.48
N THR A 154 5.30 18.33 7.96
CA THR A 154 5.92 18.17 9.28
C THR A 154 7.10 17.20 9.16
N ASP A 155 7.93 17.10 10.20
CA ASP A 155 9.05 16.17 10.22
C ASP A 155 8.60 14.74 10.54
N TYR A 156 8.25 13.97 9.51
CA TYR A 156 7.79 12.59 9.67
C TYR A 156 8.88 11.63 10.16
N THR A 157 10.16 12.04 10.22
CA THR A 157 11.21 11.24 10.87
C THR A 157 11.01 11.14 12.39
N GLU A 158 10.24 12.08 12.97
CA GLU A 158 9.90 12.17 14.39
C GLU A 158 8.47 11.69 14.69
N ALA A 159 7.81 11.03 13.73
CA ALA A 159 6.41 10.58 13.91
C ALA A 159 6.27 9.64 15.12
N PRO A 160 5.37 9.95 16.06
CA PRO A 160 5.21 9.14 17.27
C PRO A 160 4.56 7.78 17.01
N GLN A 161 3.92 7.59 15.85
CA GLN A 161 3.28 6.34 15.47
C GLN A 161 3.70 5.95 14.05
N VAL A 162 4.10 4.68 13.89
CA VAL A 162 4.49 4.10 12.60
C VAL A 162 3.76 2.78 12.42
N GLY A 163 3.06 2.62 11.31
CA GLY A 163 2.33 1.41 10.93
C GLY A 163 2.90 0.80 9.66
N ILE A 164 3.04 -0.52 9.61
CA ILE A 164 3.40 -1.28 8.40
C ILE A 164 2.14 -2.01 7.94
N ASP A 165 1.72 -1.78 6.70
CA ASP A 165 0.49 -2.33 6.10
C ASP A 165 -0.74 -2.16 7.02
N THR A 166 -0.72 -1.13 7.82
CA THR A 166 -1.75 -0.84 8.81
C THR A 166 -2.13 0.63 8.70
N VAL A 167 -3.39 0.90 8.41
CA VAL A 167 -3.95 2.25 8.45
C VAL A 167 -4.12 2.66 9.91
N LEU A 168 -3.36 3.66 10.34
CA LEU A 168 -3.36 4.14 11.73
C LEU A 168 -4.55 5.04 12.03
N ILE A 169 -4.98 5.80 11.02
CA ILE A 169 -6.14 6.68 11.12
C ILE A 169 -6.89 6.75 9.79
N SER A 170 -8.20 6.87 9.89
CA SER A 170 -9.10 7.15 8.77
C SER A 170 -9.85 8.44 9.08
N GLY A 171 -9.70 9.45 8.23
CA GLY A 171 -10.46 10.70 8.29
C GLY A 171 -11.81 10.59 7.59
N ASN A 172 -12.33 11.72 7.12
CA ASN A 172 -13.58 11.77 6.35
C ASN A 172 -13.40 11.33 4.88
N ALA A 173 -12.17 11.37 4.36
CA ALA A 173 -11.87 10.84 3.03
C ALA A 173 -11.86 9.31 3.03
N LEU A 174 -12.34 8.70 1.94
CA LEU A 174 -12.31 7.24 1.78
C LEU A 174 -10.87 6.75 1.76
N GLU A 175 -10.55 5.80 2.63
CA GLU A 175 -9.25 5.12 2.63
C GLU A 175 -9.29 3.91 1.69
N ASN A 176 -8.40 3.87 0.70
CA ASN A 176 -8.38 2.81 -0.31
C ASN A 176 -6.98 2.35 -0.72
N VAL A 177 -5.96 2.60 0.11
CA VAL A 177 -4.55 2.29 -0.24
C VAL A 177 -4.35 0.83 -0.65
N ALA A 178 -5.00 -0.13 0.03
CA ALA A 178 -4.87 -1.55 -0.27
C ALA A 178 -5.49 -1.92 -1.63
N ASP A 179 -6.60 -1.29 -2.00
CA ASP A 179 -7.26 -1.52 -3.30
C ASP A 179 -6.49 -0.83 -4.44
N ALA A 180 -5.94 0.36 -4.19
CA ALA A 180 -5.17 1.12 -5.16
C ALA A 180 -3.80 0.47 -5.47
N TYR A 181 -3.21 -0.21 -4.48
CA TYR A 181 -1.90 -0.86 -4.57
C TYR A 181 -1.93 -2.33 -4.15
N PRO A 182 -2.64 -3.21 -4.88
CA PRO A 182 -2.86 -4.60 -4.46
C PRO A 182 -1.58 -5.46 -4.39
N ASN A 183 -0.49 -5.01 -5.02
CA ASN A 183 0.82 -5.66 -4.99
C ASN A 183 1.85 -4.85 -4.20
N GLY A 184 1.43 -3.76 -3.60
CA GLY A 184 2.27 -2.86 -2.83
C GLY A 184 2.22 -3.17 -1.35
N ARG A 185 3.22 -2.66 -0.64
CA ARG A 185 3.23 -2.55 0.82
C ARG A 185 3.41 -1.09 1.19
N PHE A 186 2.95 -0.68 2.37
CA PHE A 186 3.10 0.70 2.78
C PHE A 186 3.57 0.85 4.21
N VAL A 187 4.19 2.00 4.48
CA VAL A 187 4.52 2.47 5.83
C VAL A 187 3.78 3.77 6.06
N GLU A 188 2.96 3.83 7.10
CA GLU A 188 2.27 5.05 7.53
C GLU A 188 2.99 5.67 8.73
N TYR A 189 3.27 6.96 8.63
CA TYR A 189 3.81 7.82 9.69
C TYR A 189 2.71 8.76 10.14
N HIS A 190 2.38 8.79 11.43
CA HIS A 190 1.21 9.49 11.94
C HIS A 190 1.50 10.35 13.15
N PHE A 191 0.99 11.58 13.11
CA PHE A 191 0.89 12.50 14.25
C PHE A 191 -0.57 12.63 14.66
N PRO A 192 -0.99 12.18 15.87
CA PRO A 192 -2.38 12.25 16.33
C PRO A 192 -2.85 13.67 16.67
N GLY A 193 -1.94 14.61 16.66
CA GLY A 193 -2.12 16.05 16.87
C GLY A 193 -0.76 16.69 17.08
N ILE A 194 -0.60 17.90 16.60
CA ILE A 194 0.65 18.69 16.70
C ILE A 194 0.50 19.77 17.77
N ASP A 195 -0.58 20.55 17.71
CA ASP A 195 -0.89 21.58 18.70
C ASP A 195 -1.94 21.06 19.68
N PRO A 196 -1.60 20.90 20.99
CA PRO A 196 -2.55 20.42 22.00
C PRO A 196 -3.82 21.27 22.13
N THR A 197 -3.80 22.54 21.69
CA THR A 197 -4.96 23.44 21.76
C THR A 197 -6.00 23.12 20.68
N LEU A 198 -5.61 22.34 19.65
CA LEU A 198 -6.48 21.94 18.56
C LEU A 198 -7.15 20.59 18.77
N GLU A 199 -6.99 19.98 19.98
CA GLU A 199 -7.67 18.75 20.40
C GLU A 199 -7.54 17.59 19.39
N GLY A 200 -6.43 17.57 18.61
CA GLY A 200 -6.16 16.58 17.59
C GLY A 200 -6.81 16.83 16.23
N PHE A 201 -7.49 17.95 16.03
CA PHE A 201 -8.04 18.31 14.70
C PHE A 201 -6.96 18.69 13.67
N ASP A 202 -5.71 18.75 14.09
CA ASP A 202 -4.51 18.97 13.27
C ASP A 202 -3.68 17.71 13.08
N TRP A 203 -4.29 16.54 13.26
CA TRP A 203 -3.62 15.28 12.96
C TRP A 203 -3.21 15.22 11.48
N CYS A 204 -2.08 14.59 11.21
CA CYS A 204 -1.64 14.32 9.85
C CYS A 204 -0.94 12.96 9.76
N SER A 205 -0.97 12.40 8.57
CA SER A 205 -0.28 11.15 8.21
C SER A 205 0.39 11.27 6.86
N LEU A 206 1.47 10.51 6.70
CA LEU A 206 2.10 10.27 5.42
C LEU A 206 2.22 8.76 5.21
N LYS A 207 1.60 8.23 4.15
CA LYS A 207 1.80 6.86 3.71
C LYS A 207 2.79 6.83 2.55
N LEU A 208 3.85 6.06 2.70
CA LEU A 208 4.81 5.75 1.65
C LEU A 208 4.53 4.35 1.14
N VAL A 209 4.16 4.23 -0.14
CA VAL A 209 3.80 2.95 -0.76
C VAL A 209 4.94 2.46 -1.64
N PHE A 210 5.28 1.18 -1.50
CA PHE A 210 6.39 0.56 -2.19
C PHE A 210 5.96 -0.69 -2.95
N GLU A 211 6.60 -0.94 -4.09
CA GLU A 211 6.51 -2.21 -4.82
C GLU A 211 7.91 -2.78 -5.10
N ILE A 212 7.97 -4.10 -5.26
CA ILE A 212 9.23 -4.78 -5.59
C ILE A 212 9.50 -4.67 -7.08
N TRP A 213 10.71 -4.21 -7.42
CA TRP A 213 11.26 -4.22 -8.76
C TRP A 213 12.72 -4.70 -8.72
N ASN A 214 13.06 -5.69 -9.51
CA ASN A 214 14.41 -6.28 -9.53
C ASN A 214 14.94 -6.66 -8.12
N ASN A 215 14.11 -7.28 -7.29
CA ASN A 215 14.42 -7.70 -5.91
C ASN A 215 14.69 -6.55 -4.92
N ASP A 216 14.25 -5.34 -5.22
CA ASP A 216 14.38 -4.21 -4.30
C ASP A 216 13.05 -3.43 -4.19
N TRP A 217 12.86 -2.70 -3.09
CA TRP A 217 11.69 -1.87 -2.84
C TRP A 217 11.84 -0.50 -3.49
N TYR A 218 10.84 -0.09 -4.27
CA TYR A 218 10.77 1.22 -4.91
C TYR A 218 9.47 1.94 -4.55
N LEU A 219 9.59 3.23 -4.31
CA LEU A 219 8.48 4.12 -4.00
C LEU A 219 7.56 4.27 -5.22
N VAL A 220 6.28 3.95 -5.05
CA VAL A 220 5.23 4.07 -6.08
C VAL A 220 4.09 5.00 -5.69
N GLY A 221 3.97 5.36 -4.41
CA GLY A 221 2.92 6.26 -3.92
C GLY A 221 3.35 7.04 -2.70
N ILE A 222 2.92 8.30 -2.65
CA ILE A 222 2.99 9.18 -1.47
C ILE A 222 1.57 9.69 -1.26
N ILE A 223 0.97 9.33 -0.13
CA ILE A 223 -0.42 9.64 0.19
C ILE A 223 -0.44 10.46 1.47
N HIS A 224 -1.00 11.67 1.40
CA HIS A 224 -1.21 12.52 2.56
C HIS A 224 -2.54 12.19 3.23
N GLY A 225 -2.58 12.27 4.56
CA GLY A 225 -3.79 12.20 5.35
C GLY A 225 -3.83 13.35 6.34
N GLU A 226 -4.99 13.97 6.47
CA GLU A 226 -5.23 15.04 7.45
C GLU A 226 -6.70 15.14 7.80
N TRP A 227 -7.03 15.88 8.85
CA TRP A 227 -8.40 16.24 9.14
C TRP A 227 -9.00 17.07 7.99
N THR A 228 -10.19 16.66 7.56
CA THR A 228 -10.97 17.40 6.55
C THR A 228 -12.40 17.60 7.07
N SER A 229 -12.90 18.82 7.00
CA SER A 229 -14.27 19.21 7.43
C SER A 229 -15.30 18.98 6.33
#